data_71e17a2e85a2d4f4383fe19c65616c4b
#
_entry.id   71e17a2e85a2d4f4383fe19c65616c4b
#
_cell.length_a   1.000
_cell.length_b   1.000
_cell.length_c   1.000
_cell.angle_alpha   90.00
_cell.angle_beta   90.00
_cell.angle_gamma   90.00
#
_symmetry.space_group_name_H-M   'P 1'
#
loop_
_entity.id
_entity.type
_entity.pdbx_description
1 polymer ?
#
loop_
_entity_poly.entity_id
_entity_poly.type
_entity_poly.pdbx_seq_one_letter_code
_entity_poly.pdbx_strand_id
1 'polypeptide(L)'
;SAGFVERVYGRAPGDVMPAGTPLADLLIPEWSAAQLEFIAVLQSGDARLVDAARERLRLLGMPKGLVEHVQRTRKPKALQTLLTPIGGELLSLEVRAGMAVSAGQDLARLNGLSSIWLDAAIPESQAAAVQLGAQISASLTAFPGQTLKGRVIALLPSADVQTRTLTVRSELPNPDGKLRPGMFASVRLNSADEQPVLLIPSEAVIRTGKRAL
;
A
#
# COMPACT_ATOMS: atom_id res chain seq x y z
N SER A 1 -21.34 -9.11 8.05
CA SER A 1 -22.28 -9.08 9.21
C SER A 1 -22.34 -7.69 9.81
N ALA A 2 -23.51 -7.31 10.36
CA ALA A 2 -23.69 -6.07 11.11
C ALA A 2 -23.16 -6.22 12.54
N GLY A 3 -22.76 -5.10 13.17
CA GLY A 3 -22.23 -5.11 14.52
C GLY A 3 -22.28 -3.75 15.19
N PHE A 4 -21.66 -3.66 16.35
CA PHE A 4 -21.54 -2.44 17.14
C PHE A 4 -20.09 -2.20 17.52
N VAL A 5 -19.70 -0.95 17.57
CA VAL A 5 -18.37 -0.51 18.04
C VAL A 5 -18.40 -0.37 19.55
N GLU A 6 -17.73 -1.28 20.26
CA GLU A 6 -17.63 -1.22 21.72
C GLU A 6 -16.60 -0.20 22.18
N ARG A 7 -15.46 -0.15 21.50
CA ARG A 7 -14.36 0.74 21.85
C ARG A 7 -13.60 1.18 20.61
N VAL A 8 -13.14 2.42 20.62
CA VAL A 8 -12.20 2.97 19.63
C VAL A 8 -10.89 3.29 20.33
N TYR A 9 -9.80 2.86 19.75
CA TYR A 9 -8.46 3.21 20.23
C TYR A 9 -8.14 4.65 19.79
N GLY A 10 -7.50 5.43 20.67
CA GLY A 10 -7.22 6.84 20.43
C GLY A 10 -6.23 7.03 19.26
N ARG A 11 -6.75 7.02 18.04
CA ARG A 11 -6.02 7.25 16.80
C ARG A 11 -6.66 8.43 16.07
N ALA A 12 -5.82 9.25 15.45
CA ALA A 12 -6.26 10.44 14.71
C ALA A 12 -5.78 10.36 13.24
N PRO A 13 -6.51 10.97 12.30
CA PRO A 13 -6.01 11.19 10.96
C PRO A 13 -4.63 11.84 10.97
N GLY A 14 -3.70 11.31 10.15
CA GLY A 14 -2.28 11.70 10.14
C GLY A 14 -1.37 10.81 10.99
N ASP A 15 -1.91 9.94 11.86
CA ASP A 15 -1.09 8.99 12.61
C ASP A 15 -0.46 7.96 11.67
N VAL A 16 0.84 7.78 11.80
CA VAL A 16 1.59 6.70 11.11
C VAL A 16 1.74 5.53 12.06
N MET A 17 1.32 4.36 11.63
CA MET A 17 1.31 3.18 12.48
C MET A 17 1.74 1.91 11.72
N PRO A 18 2.32 0.92 12.41
CA PRO A 18 2.65 -0.38 11.83
C PRO A 18 1.39 -1.21 11.55
N ALA A 19 1.52 -2.22 10.68
CA ALA A 19 0.50 -3.24 10.53
C ALA A 19 0.21 -3.94 11.86
N GLY A 20 -1.06 -4.34 12.08
CA GLY A 20 -1.50 -4.99 13.32
C GLY A 20 -1.81 -4.02 14.46
N THR A 21 -1.78 -2.69 14.23
CA THR A 21 -2.18 -1.71 15.24
C THR A 21 -3.70 -1.75 15.44
N PRO A 22 -4.19 -1.81 16.70
CA PRO A 22 -5.62 -1.83 16.98
C PRO A 22 -6.27 -0.46 16.70
N LEU A 23 -7.44 -0.50 16.04
CA LEU A 23 -8.27 0.68 15.71
C LEU A 23 -9.57 0.70 16.52
N ALA A 24 -10.29 -0.41 16.57
CA ALA A 24 -11.56 -0.51 17.27
C ALA A 24 -11.84 -1.96 17.70
N ASP A 25 -12.66 -2.12 18.72
CA ASP A 25 -13.23 -3.40 19.09
C ASP A 25 -14.70 -3.43 18.65
N LEU A 26 -15.06 -4.47 17.92
CA LEU A 26 -16.38 -4.68 17.33
C LEU A 26 -17.06 -5.86 18.01
N LEU A 27 -18.32 -5.67 18.39
CA LEU A 27 -19.22 -6.75 18.78
C LEU A 27 -20.07 -7.11 17.56
N ILE A 28 -20.00 -8.36 17.13
CA ILE A 28 -20.79 -8.90 16.02
C ILE A 28 -21.68 -10.01 16.57
N PRO A 29 -22.96 -9.73 16.91
CA PRO A 29 -23.82 -10.68 17.60
C PRO A 29 -24.01 -11.99 16.84
N GLU A 30 -24.13 -11.93 15.52
CA GLU A 30 -24.26 -13.10 14.65
C GLU A 30 -23.05 -14.04 14.76
N TRP A 31 -21.83 -13.47 14.86
CA TRP A 31 -20.62 -14.26 15.05
C TRP A 31 -20.57 -14.91 16.42
N SER A 32 -21.06 -14.21 17.45
CA SER A 32 -21.12 -14.77 18.82
C SER A 32 -22.03 -15.97 18.87
N ALA A 33 -23.23 -15.89 18.27
CA ALA A 33 -24.17 -17.01 18.20
C ALA A 33 -23.59 -18.20 17.41
N ALA A 34 -23.01 -17.92 16.22
CA ALA A 34 -22.44 -18.97 15.39
C ALA A 34 -21.21 -19.65 16.05
N GLN A 35 -20.43 -18.94 16.86
CA GLN A 35 -19.34 -19.53 17.65
C GLN A 35 -19.85 -20.51 18.70
N LEU A 36 -20.96 -20.18 19.39
CA LEU A 36 -21.55 -21.06 20.38
C LEU A 36 -22.08 -22.34 19.73
N GLU A 37 -22.77 -22.25 18.59
CA GLU A 37 -23.19 -23.40 17.79
C GLU A 37 -21.99 -24.27 17.37
N PHE A 38 -20.92 -23.63 16.87
CA PHE A 38 -19.71 -24.36 16.48
C PHE A 38 -19.06 -25.09 17.63
N ILE A 39 -19.02 -24.50 18.84
CA ILE A 39 -18.50 -25.14 20.05
C ILE A 39 -19.34 -26.35 20.40
N ALA A 40 -20.67 -26.26 20.30
CA ALA A 40 -21.59 -27.41 20.56
C ALA A 40 -21.32 -28.54 19.55
N VAL A 41 -21.17 -28.23 18.27
CA VAL A 41 -20.84 -29.20 17.22
C VAL A 41 -19.47 -29.84 17.46
N LEU A 42 -18.47 -29.07 17.90
CA LEU A 42 -17.16 -29.62 18.26
C LEU A 42 -17.21 -30.64 19.42
N GLN A 43 -18.22 -30.58 20.30
CA GLN A 43 -18.41 -31.55 21.40
C GLN A 43 -19.01 -32.85 20.90
N SER A 44 -19.76 -32.86 19.79
CA SER A 44 -20.34 -34.08 19.21
C SER A 44 -19.29 -35.06 18.66
N GLY A 45 -18.11 -34.55 18.27
CA GLY A 45 -17.04 -35.37 17.69
C GLY A 45 -17.27 -35.79 16.23
N ASP A 46 -18.42 -35.45 15.63
CA ASP A 46 -18.71 -35.76 14.23
C ASP A 46 -17.95 -34.82 13.28
N ALA A 47 -16.96 -35.39 12.57
CA ALA A 47 -16.09 -34.63 11.67
C ALA A 47 -16.86 -33.91 10.55
N ARG A 48 -17.94 -34.52 10.02
CA ARG A 48 -18.73 -33.94 8.93
C ARG A 48 -19.50 -32.70 9.41
N LEU A 49 -20.08 -32.80 10.62
CA LEU A 49 -20.77 -31.64 11.22
C LEU A 49 -19.79 -30.52 11.56
N VAL A 50 -18.61 -30.86 12.06
CA VAL A 50 -17.56 -29.90 12.36
C VAL A 50 -17.11 -29.14 11.09
N ASP A 51 -16.92 -29.85 9.97
CA ASP A 51 -16.52 -29.22 8.72
C ASP A 51 -17.62 -28.33 8.15
N ALA A 52 -18.87 -28.76 8.21
CA ALA A 52 -20.01 -27.94 7.78
C ALA A 52 -20.17 -26.68 8.65
N ALA A 53 -20.01 -26.80 9.97
CA ALA A 53 -20.10 -25.68 10.89
C ALA A 53 -18.93 -24.71 10.69
N ARG A 54 -17.70 -25.19 10.41
CA ARG A 54 -16.56 -24.36 10.08
C ARG A 54 -16.79 -23.56 8.79
N GLU A 55 -17.34 -24.19 7.76
CA GLU A 55 -17.67 -23.53 6.49
C GLU A 55 -18.75 -22.46 6.70
N ARG A 56 -19.74 -22.71 7.54
CA ARG A 56 -20.74 -21.69 7.91
C ARG A 56 -20.10 -20.47 8.55
N LEU A 57 -19.14 -20.64 9.49
CA LEU A 57 -18.40 -19.50 10.08
C LEU A 57 -17.64 -18.70 9.02
N ARG A 58 -17.04 -19.41 8.05
CA ARG A 58 -16.33 -18.77 6.94
C ARG A 58 -17.27 -17.95 6.05
N LEU A 59 -18.45 -18.49 5.72
CA LEU A 59 -19.46 -17.80 4.92
C LEU A 59 -20.04 -16.57 5.62
N LEU A 60 -20.07 -16.55 6.95
CA LEU A 60 -20.42 -15.38 7.75
C LEU A 60 -19.32 -14.30 7.75
N GLY A 61 -18.18 -14.56 7.09
CA GLY A 61 -17.05 -13.63 7.00
C GLY A 61 -16.13 -13.65 8.24
N MET A 62 -16.24 -14.70 9.09
CA MET A 62 -15.38 -14.80 10.27
C MET A 62 -13.94 -15.08 9.88
N PRO A 63 -12.95 -14.29 10.38
CA PRO A 63 -11.53 -14.49 10.09
C PRO A 63 -11.05 -15.88 10.50
N LYS A 64 -10.22 -16.51 9.66
CA LYS A 64 -9.67 -17.86 9.91
C LYS A 64 -9.03 -17.99 11.29
N GLY A 65 -8.22 -17.01 11.70
CA GLY A 65 -7.58 -17.01 13.02
C GLY A 65 -8.55 -17.00 14.19
N LEU A 66 -9.74 -16.39 14.04
CA LEU A 66 -10.78 -16.42 15.06
C LEU A 66 -11.44 -17.82 15.13
N VAL A 67 -11.73 -18.44 13.98
CA VAL A 67 -12.27 -19.80 13.92
C VAL A 67 -11.31 -20.80 14.57
N GLU A 68 -10.02 -20.72 14.25
CA GLU A 68 -8.99 -21.57 14.85
C GLU A 68 -8.84 -21.32 16.36
N HIS A 69 -8.95 -20.07 16.80
CA HIS A 69 -8.94 -19.73 18.22
C HIS A 69 -10.10 -20.39 18.97
N VAL A 70 -11.32 -20.26 18.44
CA VAL A 70 -12.52 -20.87 19.05
C VAL A 70 -12.42 -22.40 19.06
N GLN A 71 -11.93 -23.01 17.97
CA GLN A 71 -11.73 -24.44 17.87
C GLN A 71 -10.75 -24.95 18.93
N ARG A 72 -9.65 -24.26 19.16
CA ARG A 72 -8.60 -24.62 20.11
C ARG A 72 -9.04 -24.41 21.56
N THR A 73 -9.62 -23.24 21.83
CA THR A 73 -9.94 -22.81 23.20
C THR A 73 -11.27 -23.30 23.70
N ARG A 74 -12.20 -23.69 22.80
CA ARG A 74 -13.60 -24.02 23.12
C ARG A 74 -14.31 -22.88 23.86
N LYS A 75 -13.88 -21.65 23.65
CA LYS A 75 -14.48 -20.44 24.24
C LYS A 75 -14.84 -19.46 23.14
N PRO A 76 -16.02 -18.84 23.18
CA PRO A 76 -16.37 -17.80 22.23
C PRO A 76 -15.57 -16.56 22.52
N LYS A 77 -15.23 -15.82 21.45
CA LYS A 77 -14.62 -14.51 21.53
C LYS A 77 -15.61 -13.49 20.97
N ALA A 78 -16.33 -12.83 21.87
CA ALA A 78 -17.40 -11.90 21.50
C ALA A 78 -16.89 -10.65 20.78
N LEU A 79 -15.77 -10.08 21.26
CA LEU A 79 -15.16 -8.88 20.69
C LEU A 79 -14.11 -9.24 19.65
N GLN A 80 -14.22 -8.61 18.49
CA GLN A 80 -13.26 -8.70 17.43
C GLN A 80 -12.52 -7.37 17.31
N THR A 81 -11.22 -7.38 17.55
CA THR A 81 -10.39 -6.18 17.36
C THR A 81 -10.10 -5.97 15.87
N LEU A 82 -10.49 -4.81 15.35
CA LEU A 82 -10.11 -4.34 14.04
C LEU A 82 -8.67 -3.85 14.10
N LEU A 83 -7.80 -4.50 13.34
CA LEU A 83 -6.38 -4.16 13.25
C LEU A 83 -6.08 -3.55 11.89
N THR A 84 -5.03 -2.70 11.82
CA THR A 84 -4.53 -2.19 10.54
C THR A 84 -3.97 -3.36 9.71
N PRO A 85 -4.44 -3.56 8.45
CA PRO A 85 -3.95 -4.64 7.59
C PRO A 85 -2.54 -4.38 7.06
N ILE A 86 -2.16 -3.10 6.96
CA ILE A 86 -0.86 -2.63 6.45
C ILE A 86 -0.29 -1.56 7.38
N GLY A 87 1.02 -1.37 7.36
CA GLY A 87 1.65 -0.20 7.96
C GLY A 87 1.46 1.03 7.06
N GLY A 88 1.17 2.18 7.67
CA GLY A 88 0.91 3.39 6.90
C GLY A 88 0.30 4.51 7.73
N GLU A 89 -0.18 5.52 7.03
CA GLU A 89 -0.87 6.67 7.57
C GLU A 89 -2.38 6.45 7.63
N LEU A 90 -2.99 6.78 8.75
CA LEU A 90 -4.44 6.78 8.89
C LEU A 90 -5.00 8.05 8.23
N LEU A 91 -5.75 7.89 7.14
CA LEU A 91 -6.39 9.02 6.45
C LEU A 91 -7.72 9.41 7.10
N SER A 92 -8.51 8.42 7.49
CA SER A 92 -9.76 8.64 8.21
C SER A 92 -10.10 7.44 9.11
N LEU A 93 -10.84 7.73 10.18
CA LEU A 93 -11.43 6.75 11.09
C LEU A 93 -12.91 7.12 11.29
N GLU A 94 -13.78 6.35 10.63
CA GLU A 94 -15.23 6.66 10.51
C GLU A 94 -16.06 5.99 11.61
N VAL A 95 -15.42 5.51 12.68
CA VAL A 95 -16.09 4.79 13.75
C VAL A 95 -16.00 5.53 15.08
N ARG A 96 -17.07 5.39 15.89
CA ARG A 96 -17.16 5.92 17.24
C ARG A 96 -17.71 4.84 18.17
N ALA A 97 -17.32 4.87 19.43
CA ALA A 97 -17.88 3.97 20.44
C ALA A 97 -19.41 4.11 20.51
N GLY A 98 -20.10 2.98 20.58
CA GLY A 98 -21.57 2.91 20.54
C GLY A 98 -22.19 2.96 19.15
N MET A 99 -21.41 3.17 18.09
CA MET A 99 -21.92 3.25 16.72
C MET A 99 -22.28 1.86 16.20
N ALA A 100 -23.41 1.74 15.49
CA ALA A 100 -23.74 0.56 14.71
C ALA A 100 -22.98 0.57 13.39
N VAL A 101 -22.47 -0.59 12.96
CA VAL A 101 -21.76 -0.76 11.69
C VAL A 101 -22.46 -1.83 10.85
N SER A 102 -22.45 -1.62 9.54
CA SER A 102 -23.07 -2.53 8.57
C SER A 102 -22.01 -3.27 7.76
N ALA A 103 -22.42 -4.37 7.14
CA ALA A 103 -21.57 -5.08 6.20
C ALA A 103 -21.23 -4.18 5.00
N GLY A 104 -19.95 -4.14 4.62
CA GLY A 104 -19.47 -3.30 3.51
C GLY A 104 -19.24 -1.83 3.84
N GLN A 105 -19.45 -1.43 5.09
CA GLN A 105 -19.17 -0.06 5.53
C GLN A 105 -17.65 0.17 5.67
N ASP A 106 -17.17 1.30 5.14
CA ASP A 106 -15.80 1.76 5.38
C ASP A 106 -15.66 2.19 6.84
N LEU A 107 -14.74 1.57 7.57
CA LEU A 107 -14.50 1.87 8.98
C LEU A 107 -13.27 2.75 9.17
N ALA A 108 -12.27 2.59 8.32
CA ALA A 108 -11.04 3.35 8.33
C ALA A 108 -10.41 3.36 6.93
N ARG A 109 -9.69 4.41 6.60
CA ARG A 109 -8.87 4.49 5.38
C ARG A 109 -7.42 4.66 5.76
N LEU A 110 -6.57 3.80 5.19
CA LEU A 110 -5.14 3.84 5.40
C LEU A 110 -4.42 4.05 4.07
N ASN A 111 -3.38 4.86 4.10
CA ASN A 111 -2.44 5.00 3.01
C ASN A 111 -1.17 4.21 3.35
N GLY A 112 -0.87 3.16 2.55
CA GLY A 112 0.35 2.37 2.76
C GLY A 112 1.59 3.20 2.47
N LEU A 113 2.59 3.13 3.36
CA LEU A 113 3.85 3.86 3.20
C LEU A 113 5.05 2.95 2.95
N SER A 114 4.84 1.66 2.69
CA SER A 114 5.93 0.70 2.39
C SER A 114 6.63 0.97 1.06
N SER A 115 5.93 1.59 0.12
CA SER A 115 6.48 2.16 -1.10
C SER A 115 5.83 3.52 -1.39
N ILE A 116 6.55 4.39 -2.09
CA ILE A 116 6.06 5.71 -2.49
C ILE A 116 6.13 5.83 -4.00
N TRP A 117 5.11 6.43 -4.58
CA TRP A 117 5.14 6.79 -5.98
C TRP A 117 5.81 8.14 -6.16
N LEU A 118 6.73 8.18 -7.09
CA LEU A 118 7.44 9.38 -7.53
C LEU A 118 6.99 9.72 -8.94
N ASP A 119 6.33 10.85 -9.08
CA ASP A 119 5.90 11.38 -10.37
C ASP A 119 6.93 12.38 -10.86
N ALA A 120 7.60 12.07 -11.98
CA ALA A 120 8.60 12.91 -12.62
C ALA A 120 8.08 13.45 -13.94
N ALA A 121 8.12 14.77 -14.13
CA ALA A 121 7.80 15.38 -15.39
C ALA A 121 9.01 15.28 -16.34
N ILE A 122 8.80 14.69 -17.52
CA ILE A 122 9.83 14.57 -18.56
C ILE A 122 9.37 15.28 -19.85
N PRO A 123 10.27 15.90 -20.62
CA PRO A 123 9.93 16.43 -21.93
C PRO A 123 9.36 15.33 -22.86
N GLU A 124 8.35 15.68 -23.67
CA GLU A 124 7.74 14.76 -24.62
C GLU A 124 8.75 14.11 -25.56
N SER A 125 9.77 14.86 -25.97
CA SER A 125 10.87 14.39 -26.83
C SER A 125 11.70 13.26 -26.21
N GLN A 126 11.69 13.10 -24.88
CA GLN A 126 12.41 12.06 -24.16
C GLN A 126 11.50 10.87 -23.76
N ALA A 127 10.21 11.01 -23.93
CA ALA A 127 9.23 10.00 -23.49
C ALA A 127 9.42 8.64 -24.21
N ALA A 128 9.81 8.66 -25.48
CA ALA A 128 10.04 7.45 -26.26
C ALA A 128 11.22 6.60 -25.75
N ALA A 129 12.15 7.20 -25.03
CA ALA A 129 13.30 6.51 -24.45
C ALA A 129 12.97 5.84 -23.09
N VAL A 130 11.81 6.15 -22.49
CA VAL A 130 11.42 5.63 -21.19
C VAL A 130 10.71 4.29 -21.34
N GLN A 131 11.30 3.25 -20.75
CA GLN A 131 10.73 1.92 -20.76
C GLN A 131 10.10 1.58 -19.39
N LEU A 132 8.99 0.85 -19.40
CA LEU A 132 8.41 0.27 -18.19
C LEU A 132 9.43 -0.70 -17.57
N GLY A 133 9.60 -0.62 -16.25
CA GLY A 133 10.59 -1.42 -15.52
C GLY A 133 12.00 -0.82 -15.50
N ALA A 134 12.27 0.26 -16.23
CA ALA A 134 13.56 0.93 -16.20
C ALA A 134 13.92 1.39 -14.79
N GLN A 135 15.19 1.24 -14.43
CA GLN A 135 15.67 1.70 -13.12
C GLN A 135 15.86 3.22 -13.14
N ILE A 136 15.49 3.83 -12.03
CA ILE A 136 15.73 5.24 -11.78
C ILE A 136 16.58 5.41 -10.53
N SER A 137 17.27 6.55 -10.48
CA SER A 137 17.95 7.03 -9.29
C SER A 137 17.34 8.36 -8.88
N ALA A 138 16.84 8.43 -7.66
CA ALA A 138 16.24 9.63 -7.10
C ALA A 138 17.08 10.18 -5.95
N SER A 139 17.29 11.49 -5.94
CA SER A 139 17.90 12.20 -4.81
C SER A 139 16.89 13.20 -4.25
N LEU A 140 16.66 13.12 -2.92
CA LEU A 140 15.72 13.99 -2.23
C LEU A 140 16.45 15.14 -1.55
N THR A 141 15.89 16.32 -1.63
CA THR A 141 16.41 17.50 -0.92
C THR A 141 16.39 17.29 0.61
N ALA A 142 15.40 16.53 1.10
CA ALA A 142 15.27 16.22 2.51
C ALA A 142 16.36 15.26 3.05
N PHE A 143 17.04 14.50 2.18
CA PHE A 143 18.08 13.53 2.55
C PHE A 143 19.32 13.72 1.66
N PRO A 144 20.12 14.77 1.90
CA PRO A 144 21.31 15.07 1.09
C PRO A 144 22.29 13.90 1.10
N GLY A 145 22.85 13.57 -0.07
CA GLY A 145 23.82 12.49 -0.21
C GLY A 145 23.25 11.09 -0.29
N GLN A 146 21.93 10.90 -0.12
CA GLN A 146 21.28 9.61 -0.31
C GLN A 146 20.70 9.50 -1.73
N THR A 147 21.04 8.42 -2.41
CA THR A 147 20.44 8.06 -3.70
C THR A 147 19.51 6.89 -3.50
N LEU A 148 18.26 7.08 -3.80
CA LEU A 148 17.23 6.04 -3.74
C LEU A 148 17.08 5.43 -5.13
N LYS A 149 17.02 4.10 -5.17
CA LYS A 149 16.76 3.35 -6.40
C LYS A 149 15.28 3.02 -6.48
N GLY A 150 14.70 3.25 -7.64
CA GLY A 150 13.32 2.93 -7.94
C GLY A 150 13.18 2.33 -9.33
N ARG A 151 11.94 2.08 -9.71
CA ARG A 151 11.59 1.50 -11.01
C ARG A 151 10.40 2.22 -11.60
N VAL A 152 10.45 2.47 -12.91
CA VAL A 152 9.33 3.02 -13.67
C VAL A 152 8.19 1.99 -13.70
N ILE A 153 7.01 2.39 -13.25
CA ILE A 153 5.80 1.55 -13.23
C ILE A 153 4.75 1.99 -14.23
N ALA A 154 4.74 3.28 -14.61
CA ALA A 154 3.80 3.79 -15.60
C ALA A 154 4.32 5.05 -16.28
N LEU A 155 3.94 5.23 -17.54
CA LEU A 155 3.96 6.50 -18.24
C LEU A 155 2.50 6.96 -18.31
N LEU A 156 2.15 8.08 -17.66
CA LEU A 156 0.78 8.54 -17.61
C LEU A 156 0.38 9.10 -18.99
N PRO A 157 -0.84 8.79 -19.47
CA PRO A 157 -1.25 9.13 -20.83
C PRO A 157 -1.56 10.62 -21.04
N SER A 158 -1.69 11.39 -19.96
CA SER A 158 -1.98 12.83 -20.03
C SER A 158 -0.70 13.63 -20.06
N ALA A 159 -0.52 14.42 -21.14
CA ALA A 159 0.55 15.42 -21.22
C ALA A 159 0.06 16.74 -20.60
N ASP A 160 0.94 17.41 -19.88
CA ASP A 160 0.73 18.80 -19.51
C ASP A 160 1.02 19.68 -20.73
N VAL A 161 -0.03 20.31 -21.27
CA VAL A 161 0.05 21.11 -22.50
C VAL A 161 0.87 22.40 -22.28
N GLN A 162 0.88 22.93 -21.06
CA GLN A 162 1.60 24.18 -20.77
C GLN A 162 3.11 23.95 -20.70
N THR A 163 3.52 22.85 -20.06
CA THR A 163 4.93 22.51 -19.88
C THR A 163 5.47 21.59 -20.97
N ARG A 164 4.60 21.00 -21.81
CA ARG A 164 4.94 19.98 -22.82
C ARG A 164 5.70 18.80 -22.22
N THR A 165 5.23 18.35 -21.06
CA THR A 165 5.81 17.22 -20.34
C THR A 165 4.83 16.08 -20.18
N LEU A 166 5.36 14.86 -20.13
CA LEU A 166 4.65 13.66 -19.73
C LEU A 166 5.08 13.27 -18.30
N THR A 167 4.19 12.68 -17.56
CA THR A 167 4.49 12.22 -16.21
C THR A 167 4.90 10.75 -16.22
N VAL A 168 6.11 10.49 -15.77
CA VAL A 168 6.64 9.13 -15.49
C VAL A 168 6.43 8.83 -14.03
N ARG A 169 5.66 7.79 -13.76
CA ARG A 169 5.46 7.29 -12.39
C ARG A 169 6.44 6.18 -12.10
N SER A 170 7.15 6.34 -11.02
CA SER A 170 8.11 5.36 -10.53
C SER A 170 7.80 4.96 -9.10
N GLU A 171 8.08 3.72 -8.74
CA GLU A 171 7.93 3.21 -7.39
C GLU A 171 9.28 3.19 -6.68
N LEU A 172 9.32 3.78 -5.49
CA LEU A 172 10.48 3.75 -4.60
C LEU A 172 10.14 2.95 -3.33
N PRO A 173 10.95 1.96 -2.96
CA PRO A 173 10.82 1.28 -1.67
C PRO A 173 11.01 2.26 -0.51
N ASN A 174 10.17 2.12 0.53
CA ASN A 174 10.22 2.96 1.72
C ASN A 174 10.17 2.10 3.01
N PRO A 175 11.12 1.19 3.20
CA PRO A 175 11.09 0.26 4.34
C PRO A 175 11.15 0.97 5.70
N ASP A 176 11.87 2.09 5.77
CA ASP A 176 12.04 2.87 6.99
C ASP A 176 10.91 3.89 7.24
N GLY A 177 9.94 4.02 6.33
CA GLY A 177 8.86 4.99 6.42
C GLY A 177 9.30 6.46 6.41
N LYS A 178 10.53 6.75 5.94
CA LYS A 178 11.09 8.11 5.92
C LYS A 178 10.56 8.97 4.79
N LEU A 179 10.22 8.33 3.66
CA LEU A 179 9.65 9.02 2.52
C LEU A 179 8.18 9.30 2.81
N ARG A 180 7.75 10.54 2.52
CA ARG A 180 6.37 10.99 2.74
C ARG A 180 5.82 11.63 1.47
N PRO A 181 4.50 11.54 1.23
CA PRO A 181 3.85 12.28 0.16
C PRO A 181 4.16 13.77 0.25
N GLY A 182 4.33 14.44 -0.91
CA GLY A 182 4.65 15.86 -0.98
C GLY A 182 6.13 16.21 -0.90
N MET A 183 7.04 15.23 -0.76
CA MET A 183 8.48 15.47 -0.86
C MET A 183 8.90 15.68 -2.32
N PHE A 184 9.90 16.55 -2.52
CA PHE A 184 10.50 16.80 -3.83
C PHE A 184 11.77 15.97 -4.01
N ALA A 185 11.95 15.47 -5.23
CA ALA A 185 13.13 14.70 -5.61
C ALA A 185 13.61 15.08 -7.01
N SER A 186 14.92 14.99 -7.21
CA SER A 186 15.53 15.02 -8.53
C SER A 186 15.74 13.60 -9.02
N VAL A 187 15.27 13.30 -10.24
CA VAL A 187 15.30 11.95 -10.81
C VAL A 187 16.31 11.90 -11.96
N ARG A 188 17.10 10.83 -11.97
CA ARG A 188 17.92 10.43 -13.12
C ARG A 188 17.36 9.13 -13.65
N LEU A 189 16.93 9.16 -14.91
CA LEU A 189 16.53 7.96 -15.65
C LEU A 189 17.82 7.35 -16.23
N ASN A 190 18.10 6.10 -15.89
CA ASN A 190 19.19 5.37 -16.53
C ASN A 190 18.65 4.90 -17.89
N SER A 191 19.16 5.48 -18.97
CA SER A 191 18.87 4.95 -20.31
C SER A 191 19.47 3.56 -20.44
N ALA A 192 18.70 2.62 -20.96
CA ALA A 192 19.21 1.26 -21.21
C ALA A 192 20.24 1.21 -22.35
N ASP A 193 20.34 2.26 -23.14
CA ASP A 193 21.32 2.42 -24.21
C ASP A 193 22.51 3.26 -23.73
N GLU A 194 23.39 2.69 -22.92
CA GLU A 194 24.79 3.08 -22.92
C GLU A 194 25.45 2.56 -24.22
N GLN A 195 25.07 3.14 -25.35
CA GLN A 195 25.96 3.04 -26.51
C GLN A 195 27.24 3.81 -26.14
N PRO A 196 28.41 3.18 -26.23
CA PRO A 196 29.67 3.87 -25.98
C PRO A 196 29.76 5.04 -26.96
N VAL A 197 29.52 6.25 -26.47
CA VAL A 197 29.71 7.48 -27.28
C VAL A 197 31.20 7.76 -27.33
N LEU A 198 31.75 7.72 -28.51
CA LEU A 198 33.14 8.12 -28.74
C LEU A 198 33.22 9.64 -28.47
N LEU A 199 33.77 10.00 -27.32
CA LEU A 199 34.04 11.41 -27.00
C LEU A 199 35.32 11.83 -27.68
N ILE A 200 35.23 12.73 -28.66
CA ILE A 200 36.38 13.36 -29.27
C ILE A 200 36.59 14.71 -28.57
N PRO A 201 37.79 15.03 -28.04
CA PRO A 201 38.08 16.34 -27.49
C PRO A 201 37.78 17.42 -28.52
N SER A 202 37.18 18.53 -28.10
CA SER A 202 36.80 19.63 -29.00
C SER A 202 37.97 20.21 -29.78
N GLU A 203 39.18 20.06 -29.25
CA GLU A 203 40.45 20.46 -29.86
C GLU A 203 40.85 19.58 -31.05
N ALA A 204 40.31 18.36 -31.15
CA ALA A 204 40.52 17.43 -32.26
C ALA A 204 39.57 17.69 -33.44
N VAL A 205 38.61 18.62 -33.30
CA VAL A 205 37.63 18.96 -34.34
C VAL A 205 38.11 20.14 -35.16
N ILE A 206 38.58 19.89 -36.37
CA ILE A 206 38.95 20.94 -37.32
C ILE A 206 37.67 21.50 -37.94
N ARG A 207 37.38 22.78 -37.70
CA ARG A 207 36.24 23.49 -38.28
C ARG A 207 36.69 24.29 -39.49
N THR A 208 36.26 23.89 -40.67
CA THR A 208 36.55 24.61 -41.95
C THR A 208 35.31 25.40 -42.37
N GLY A 209 34.85 26.36 -41.71
CA GLY A 209 33.76 27.29 -42.09
C GLY A 209 32.43 26.70 -42.66
N LYS A 210 32.46 25.53 -43.31
CA LYS A 210 31.30 24.86 -43.91
C LYS A 210 31.10 23.41 -43.45
N ARG A 211 32.11 22.74 -42.87
CA ARG A 211 32.05 21.36 -42.39
C ARG A 211 32.97 21.20 -41.19
N ALA A 212 32.60 20.30 -40.26
CA ALA A 212 33.51 19.81 -39.25
C ALA A 212 34.08 18.45 -39.74
N LEU A 213 35.39 18.30 -39.69
CA LEU A 213 36.12 17.07 -39.98
C LEU A 213 36.73 16.53 -38.70
#